data_196035fcf673531ca24fa31387636dd0
#
_entry.id   196035fcf673531ca24fa31387636dd0
#
_cell.length_a   1.000
_cell.length_b   1.000
_cell.length_c   1.000
_cell.angle_alpha   90.00
_cell.angle_beta   90.00
_cell.angle_gamma   90.00
#
_symmetry.space_group_name_H-M   'P 1'
#
loop_
_entity.id
_entity.type
_entity.pdbx_description
1 polymer ?
#
loop_
_entity_poly.entity_id
_entity_poly.type
_entity_poly.pdbx_seq_one_letter_code
_entity_poly.pdbx_strand_id
1 'polypeptide(L)'
;TFRKLGLLYNRNEKNSAVKFQELSELTPKLGVELVALEVEPGSTGLPDVASIPLRMKELKEKGVRWLYLGSSSFLDKNREIFTSSAVENGIAVVSPYERLVRKSHALLSVAARYQDVGRLAAQQALKILRDGKKPSELPIVRATDFAYVINMEVAKKLNRFPPFNFLQIAEAVKK
;
A
#
# COMPACT_ATOMS: atom_id res chain seq x y z
N THR A 1 15.84 -3.04 -13.10
CA THR A 1 15.04 -4.23 -12.75
C THR A 1 14.61 -4.13 -11.29
N PHE A 2 13.34 -4.32 -10.99
CA PHE A 2 12.80 -4.37 -9.63
C PHE A 2 13.22 -5.69 -8.98
N ARG A 3 14.06 -5.65 -7.95
CA ARG A 3 14.60 -6.85 -7.30
C ARG A 3 14.32 -6.93 -5.81
N LYS A 4 14.05 -5.79 -5.15
CA LYS A 4 13.83 -5.73 -3.70
C LYS A 4 12.56 -4.94 -3.40
N LEU A 5 11.73 -5.49 -2.53
CA LEU A 5 10.55 -4.84 -1.97
C LEU A 5 10.73 -4.69 -0.47
N GLY A 6 10.61 -3.48 0.03
CA GLY A 6 10.55 -3.20 1.46
C GLY A 6 9.15 -3.39 2.00
N LEU A 7 9.04 -3.81 3.24
CA LEU A 7 7.83 -3.81 4.03
C LEU A 7 8.16 -3.32 5.45
N LEU A 8 7.44 -2.32 5.90
CA LEU A 8 7.38 -2.01 7.34
C LEU A 8 6.04 -2.51 7.87
N TYR A 9 6.07 -3.35 8.89
CA TYR A 9 4.86 -3.98 9.43
C TYR A 9 4.78 -3.87 10.95
N ASN A 10 3.57 -3.99 11.48
CA ASN A 10 3.29 -3.99 12.90
C ASN A 10 2.75 -5.37 13.30
N ARG A 11 3.52 -6.13 14.06
CA ARG A 11 3.15 -7.48 14.52
C ARG A 11 1.89 -7.48 15.38
N ASN A 12 1.64 -6.41 16.12
CA ASN A 12 0.48 -6.28 16.99
C ASN A 12 -0.84 -6.03 16.22
N GLU A 13 -0.75 -5.76 14.93
CA GLU A 13 -1.91 -5.62 14.04
C GLU A 13 -2.06 -6.88 13.17
N LYS A 14 -3.12 -7.65 13.39
CA LYS A 14 -3.38 -8.90 12.65
C LYS A 14 -3.30 -8.71 11.13
N ASN A 15 -3.90 -7.64 10.59
CA ASN A 15 -3.89 -7.37 9.15
C ASN A 15 -2.46 -7.10 8.62
N SER A 16 -1.64 -6.43 9.42
CA SER A 16 -0.25 -6.14 9.07
C SER A 16 0.61 -7.41 9.09
N ALA A 17 0.43 -8.26 10.11
CA ALA A 17 1.11 -9.55 10.21
C ALA A 17 0.72 -10.51 9.06
N VAL A 18 -0.58 -10.59 8.73
CA VAL A 18 -1.06 -11.39 7.58
C VAL A 18 -0.43 -10.89 6.28
N LYS A 19 -0.34 -9.56 6.10
CA LYS A 19 0.30 -8.99 4.90
C LYS A 19 1.79 -9.32 4.79
N PHE A 20 2.50 -9.33 5.91
CA PHE A 20 3.89 -9.79 5.94
C PHE A 20 3.99 -11.26 5.48
N GLN A 21 3.13 -12.14 6.00
CA GLN A 21 3.11 -13.55 5.61
C GLN A 21 2.81 -13.72 4.12
N GLU A 22 1.75 -13.07 3.60
CA GLU A 22 1.39 -13.13 2.18
C GLU A 22 2.53 -12.67 1.26
N LEU A 23 3.21 -11.58 1.60
CA LEU A 23 4.33 -11.09 0.80
C LEU A 23 5.55 -11.99 0.91
N SER A 24 5.81 -12.59 2.08
CA SER A 24 6.90 -13.56 2.26
C SER A 24 6.74 -14.79 1.38
N GLU A 25 5.50 -15.21 1.12
CA GLU A 25 5.20 -16.34 0.23
C GLU A 25 5.17 -15.96 -1.26
N LEU A 26 4.77 -14.72 -1.57
CA LEU A 26 4.57 -14.26 -2.94
C LEU A 26 5.87 -13.77 -3.59
N THR A 27 6.68 -13.00 -2.88
CA THR A 27 7.82 -12.31 -3.47
C THR A 27 8.89 -13.25 -4.02
N PRO A 28 9.21 -14.42 -3.39
CA PRO A 28 10.15 -15.38 -3.97
C PRO A 28 9.64 -15.95 -5.31
N LYS A 29 8.33 -16.18 -5.45
CA LYS A 29 7.71 -16.68 -6.69
C LYS A 29 7.83 -15.69 -7.84
N LEU A 30 8.01 -14.41 -7.51
CA LEU A 30 8.19 -13.31 -8.47
C LEU A 30 9.68 -12.96 -8.70
N GLY A 31 10.62 -13.68 -8.09
CA GLY A 31 12.05 -13.36 -8.15
C GLY A 31 12.41 -12.05 -7.45
N VAL A 32 11.61 -11.64 -6.46
CA VAL A 32 11.79 -10.41 -5.69
C VAL A 32 12.20 -10.76 -4.26
N GLU A 33 13.23 -10.11 -3.75
CA GLU A 33 13.65 -10.19 -2.35
C GLU A 33 12.74 -9.30 -1.50
N LEU A 34 12.10 -9.86 -0.46
CA LEU A 34 11.36 -9.09 0.54
C LEU A 34 12.31 -8.70 1.69
N VAL A 35 12.44 -7.40 1.92
CA VAL A 35 13.14 -6.84 3.09
C VAL A 35 12.08 -6.31 4.05
N ALA A 36 11.66 -7.13 4.99
CA ALA A 36 10.65 -6.76 5.97
C ALA A 36 11.29 -6.34 7.29
N LEU A 37 10.85 -5.20 7.82
CA LEU A 37 11.24 -4.71 9.14
C LEU A 37 9.98 -4.51 9.98
N GLU A 38 10.08 -4.82 11.26
CA GLU A 38 9.02 -4.55 12.21
C GLU A 38 9.16 -3.13 12.78
N VAL A 39 8.03 -2.47 13.00
CA VAL A 39 7.99 -1.24 13.81
C VAL A 39 8.41 -1.61 15.23
N GLU A 40 9.41 -0.91 15.77
CA GLU A 40 9.86 -1.19 17.12
C GLU A 40 8.80 -0.85 18.15
N PRO A 41 8.64 -1.69 19.18
CA PRO A 41 7.84 -1.33 20.32
C PRO A 41 8.56 -0.26 21.15
N GLY A 42 7.82 0.73 21.58
CA GLY A 42 8.29 1.69 22.59
C GLY A 42 8.31 1.07 24.00
N SER A 43 8.61 1.90 24.98
CA SER A 43 8.67 1.50 26.40
C SER A 43 7.37 0.89 26.96
N THR A 44 6.25 1.17 26.30
CA THR A 44 4.92 0.64 26.67
C THR A 44 4.57 -0.67 25.95
N GLY A 45 5.46 -1.21 25.11
CA GLY A 45 5.19 -2.35 24.24
C GLY A 45 4.31 -2.04 23.03
N LEU A 46 3.85 -0.79 22.88
CA LEU A 46 3.13 -0.32 21.70
C LEU A 46 4.09 0.16 20.63
N PRO A 47 3.68 0.13 19.34
CA PRO A 47 4.53 0.62 18.24
C PRO A 47 4.98 2.06 18.47
N ASP A 48 6.28 2.32 18.30
CA ASP A 48 6.85 3.64 18.46
C ASP A 48 6.95 4.37 17.13
N VAL A 49 6.33 5.56 17.06
CA VAL A 49 6.37 6.43 15.87
C VAL A 49 7.81 6.88 15.56
N ALA A 50 8.64 7.10 16.59
CA ALA A 50 10.02 7.53 16.41
C ALA A 50 10.89 6.46 15.73
N SER A 51 10.48 5.20 15.75
CA SER A 51 11.18 4.12 15.05
C SER A 51 11.00 4.17 13.52
N ILE A 52 9.97 4.84 13.02
CA ILE A 52 9.66 4.86 11.58
C ILE A 52 10.82 5.45 10.76
N PRO A 53 11.36 6.64 11.05
CA PRO A 53 12.51 7.20 10.31
C PRO A 53 13.75 6.32 10.40
N LEU A 54 14.01 5.71 11.54
CA LEU A 54 15.15 4.81 11.74
C LEU A 54 15.02 3.56 10.85
N ARG A 55 13.83 2.97 10.79
CA ARG A 55 13.55 1.85 9.89
C ARG A 55 13.64 2.22 8.41
N MET A 56 13.28 3.44 8.03
CA MET A 56 13.47 3.91 6.64
C MET A 56 14.95 4.01 6.27
N LYS A 57 15.79 4.49 7.19
CA LYS A 57 17.25 4.51 7.01
C LYS A 57 17.80 3.09 6.86
N GLU A 58 17.41 2.16 7.72
CA GLU A 58 17.82 0.75 7.66
C GLU A 58 17.38 0.09 6.33
N LEU A 59 16.15 0.32 5.87
CA LEU A 59 15.69 -0.15 4.57
C LEU A 59 16.54 0.38 3.42
N LYS A 60 16.92 1.67 3.46
CA LYS A 60 17.82 2.26 2.47
C LYS A 60 19.19 1.59 2.47
N GLU A 61 19.78 1.34 3.64
CA GLU A 61 21.09 0.68 3.81
C GLU A 61 21.05 -0.76 3.26
N LYS A 62 19.91 -1.46 3.39
CA LYS A 62 19.65 -2.77 2.80
C LYS A 62 19.37 -2.72 1.27
N GLY A 63 19.45 -1.55 0.65
CA GLY A 63 19.29 -1.36 -0.79
C GLY A 63 17.83 -1.33 -1.25
N VAL A 64 16.87 -1.16 -0.34
CA VAL A 64 15.46 -1.00 -0.69
C VAL A 64 15.23 0.33 -1.40
N ARG A 65 14.50 0.28 -2.51
CA ARG A 65 14.10 1.46 -3.30
C ARG A 65 12.57 1.57 -3.45
N TRP A 66 11.86 0.49 -3.15
CA TRP A 66 10.41 0.40 -3.24
C TRP A 66 9.87 -0.18 -1.95
N LEU A 67 8.90 0.48 -1.36
CA LEU A 67 8.30 0.11 -0.09
C LEU A 67 6.80 -0.06 -0.29
N TYR A 68 6.27 -1.22 0.11
CA TYR A 68 4.85 -1.45 0.12
C TYR A 68 4.25 -1.05 1.47
N LEU A 69 3.24 -0.22 1.44
CA LEU A 69 2.41 0.08 2.61
C LEU A 69 1.05 -0.59 2.46
N GLY A 70 0.88 -1.68 3.20
CA GLY A 70 -0.36 -2.44 3.28
C GLY A 70 -1.29 -1.97 4.41
N SER A 71 -2.14 -2.88 4.87
CA SER A 71 -3.09 -2.62 5.95
C SER A 71 -2.38 -2.53 7.30
N SER A 72 -2.27 -1.33 7.84
CA SER A 72 -1.84 -1.03 9.20
C SER A 72 -2.47 0.28 9.65
N SER A 73 -3.30 0.22 10.67
CA SER A 73 -3.93 1.42 11.24
C SER A 73 -2.90 2.36 11.87
N PHE A 74 -1.86 1.80 12.48
CA PHE A 74 -0.77 2.58 13.05
C PHE A 74 0.01 3.34 11.98
N LEU A 75 0.44 2.67 10.91
CA LEU A 75 1.19 3.31 9.83
C LEU A 75 0.33 4.30 9.04
N ASP A 76 -0.95 4.00 8.85
CA ASP A 76 -1.88 4.92 8.19
C ASP A 76 -2.14 6.17 9.02
N LYS A 77 -2.29 6.06 10.33
CA LYS A 77 -2.41 7.21 11.24
C LYS A 77 -1.14 8.08 11.19
N ASN A 78 0.01 7.47 11.07
CA ASN A 78 1.31 8.11 10.99
C ASN A 78 1.85 8.24 9.55
N ARG A 79 0.94 8.26 8.55
CA ARG A 79 1.30 8.23 7.13
C ARG A 79 2.21 9.36 6.69
N GLU A 80 2.09 10.53 7.30
CA GLU A 80 2.92 11.69 6.93
C GLU A 80 4.39 11.42 7.24
N ILE A 81 4.70 11.05 8.49
CA ILE A 81 6.07 10.71 8.87
C ILE A 81 6.59 9.48 8.13
N PHE A 82 5.72 8.48 7.91
CA PHE A 82 6.08 7.28 7.15
C PHE A 82 6.50 7.62 5.72
N THR A 83 5.67 8.36 4.99
CA THR A 83 5.91 8.64 3.57
C THR A 83 6.97 9.71 3.34
N SER A 84 7.06 10.74 4.20
CA SER A 84 8.13 11.74 4.12
C SER A 84 9.50 11.13 4.39
N SER A 85 9.63 10.33 5.46
CA SER A 85 10.87 9.63 5.77
C SER A 85 11.30 8.66 4.67
N ALA A 86 10.34 7.99 4.00
CA ALA A 86 10.64 7.15 2.85
C ALA A 86 11.24 7.97 1.71
N VAL A 87 10.60 9.10 1.34
CA VAL A 87 11.08 10.00 0.28
C VAL A 87 12.46 10.57 0.59
N GLU A 88 12.70 11.03 1.83
CA GLU A 88 13.99 11.51 2.30
C GLU A 88 15.11 10.46 2.16
N ASN A 89 14.75 9.20 2.27
CA ASN A 89 15.68 8.08 2.08
C ASN A 89 15.72 7.55 0.62
N GLY A 90 15.06 8.23 -0.33
CA GLY A 90 15.03 7.83 -1.75
C GLY A 90 14.21 6.58 -2.02
N ILE A 91 13.25 6.26 -1.12
CA ILE A 91 12.38 5.09 -1.20
C ILE A 91 11.00 5.51 -1.71
N ALA A 92 10.55 4.89 -2.78
CA ALA A 92 9.21 5.09 -3.34
C ALA A 92 8.18 4.24 -2.62
N VAL A 93 7.13 4.85 -2.08
CA VAL A 93 6.03 4.13 -1.42
C VAL A 93 4.94 3.80 -2.42
N VAL A 94 4.53 2.53 -2.46
CA VAL A 94 3.39 2.02 -3.20
C VAL A 94 2.34 1.49 -2.23
N SER A 95 1.06 1.80 -2.48
CA SER A 95 -0.02 1.43 -1.56
C SER A 95 -1.32 1.10 -2.30
N PRO A 96 -2.19 0.22 -1.75
CA PRO A 96 -3.54 0.02 -2.26
C PRO A 96 -4.50 1.13 -1.81
N TYR A 97 -4.01 2.23 -1.23
CA TYR A 97 -4.84 3.32 -0.72
C TYR A 97 -4.51 4.65 -1.41
N GLU A 98 -5.41 5.13 -2.29
CA GLU A 98 -5.26 6.40 -3.00
C GLU A 98 -5.03 7.60 -2.06
N ARG A 99 -5.59 7.54 -0.86
CA ARG A 99 -5.45 8.59 0.16
C ARG A 99 -4.00 8.90 0.49
N LEU A 100 -3.11 7.89 0.48
CA LEU A 100 -1.69 8.06 0.76
C LEU A 100 -0.96 8.82 -0.34
N VAL A 101 -1.41 8.65 -1.58
CA VAL A 101 -0.87 9.38 -2.73
C VAL A 101 -1.42 10.81 -2.76
N ARG A 102 -2.73 10.98 -2.48
CA ARG A 102 -3.40 12.27 -2.56
C ARG A 102 -3.13 13.19 -1.38
N LYS A 103 -2.87 12.63 -0.19
CA LYS A 103 -2.81 13.39 1.08
C LYS A 103 -1.50 13.19 1.85
N SER A 104 -0.55 12.44 1.32
CA SER A 104 0.80 12.33 1.87
C SER A 104 1.83 12.13 0.75
N HIS A 105 2.97 11.54 1.02
CA HIS A 105 4.08 11.46 0.06
C HIS A 105 4.26 10.05 -0.54
N ALA A 106 3.19 9.23 -0.64
CA ALA A 106 3.28 8.01 -1.39
C ALA A 106 3.35 8.31 -2.90
N LEU A 107 4.15 7.53 -3.63
CA LEU A 107 4.36 7.74 -5.07
C LEU A 107 3.17 7.23 -5.89
N LEU A 108 2.73 6.02 -5.61
CA LEU A 108 1.79 5.30 -6.48
C LEU A 108 0.76 4.54 -5.66
N SER A 109 -0.48 4.60 -6.12
CA SER A 109 -1.54 3.70 -5.68
C SER A 109 -2.09 2.89 -6.84
N VAL A 110 -2.33 1.60 -6.57
CA VAL A 110 -3.09 0.69 -7.43
C VAL A 110 -4.20 0.10 -6.57
N ALA A 111 -5.43 0.50 -6.81
CA ALA A 111 -6.56 0.14 -5.94
C ALA A 111 -7.87 0.08 -6.70
N ALA A 112 -8.78 -0.80 -6.26
CA ALA A 112 -10.18 -0.69 -6.65
C ALA A 112 -10.78 0.55 -5.99
N ARG A 113 -11.55 1.34 -6.72
CA ARG A 113 -12.25 2.50 -6.15
C ARG A 113 -13.34 2.04 -5.21
N TYR A 114 -13.43 2.67 -4.05
CA TYR A 114 -14.47 2.35 -3.06
C TYR A 114 -15.89 2.45 -3.63
N GLN A 115 -16.12 3.39 -4.56
CA GLN A 115 -17.40 3.53 -5.25
C GLN A 115 -17.75 2.27 -6.07
N ASP A 116 -16.78 1.68 -6.76
CA ASP A 116 -16.99 0.47 -7.56
C ASP A 116 -17.20 -0.75 -6.65
N VAL A 117 -16.45 -0.84 -5.56
CA VAL A 117 -16.69 -1.87 -4.52
C VAL A 117 -18.09 -1.73 -3.91
N GLY A 118 -18.52 -0.50 -3.61
CA GLY A 118 -19.89 -0.22 -3.13
C GLY A 118 -20.96 -0.61 -4.15
N ARG A 119 -20.74 -0.33 -5.44
CA ARG A 119 -21.65 -0.74 -6.51
C ARG A 119 -21.77 -2.26 -6.62
N LEU A 120 -20.66 -2.98 -6.53
CA LEU A 120 -20.66 -4.46 -6.52
C LEU A 120 -21.41 -5.00 -5.31
N ALA A 121 -21.22 -4.43 -4.13
CA ALA A 121 -21.95 -4.80 -2.92
C ALA A 121 -23.45 -4.55 -3.07
N ALA A 122 -23.85 -3.40 -3.62
CA ALA A 122 -25.26 -3.09 -3.89
C ALA A 122 -25.89 -4.06 -4.89
N GLN A 123 -25.17 -4.47 -5.94
CA GLN A 123 -25.66 -5.47 -6.89
C GLN A 123 -25.90 -6.84 -6.21
N GLN A 124 -25.04 -7.26 -5.28
CA GLN A 124 -25.26 -8.49 -4.52
C GLN A 124 -26.46 -8.35 -3.56
N ALA A 125 -26.59 -7.20 -2.88
CA ALA A 125 -27.73 -6.92 -2.03
C ALA A 125 -29.05 -6.96 -2.80
N LEU A 126 -29.12 -6.41 -4.01
CA LEU A 126 -30.32 -6.47 -4.86
C LEU A 126 -30.74 -7.91 -5.19
N LYS A 127 -29.78 -8.80 -5.48
CA LYS A 127 -30.06 -10.21 -5.72
C LYS A 127 -30.70 -10.89 -4.52
N ILE A 128 -30.32 -10.52 -3.31
CA ILE A 128 -30.87 -11.05 -2.07
C ILE A 128 -32.26 -10.43 -1.80
N LEU A 129 -32.31 -9.09 -1.78
CA LEU A 129 -33.51 -8.38 -1.31
C LEU A 129 -34.66 -8.36 -2.33
N ARG A 130 -34.32 -8.23 -3.62
CA ARG A 130 -35.31 -8.14 -4.68
C ARG A 130 -35.58 -9.49 -5.34
N ASP A 131 -34.51 -10.23 -5.65
CA ASP A 131 -34.62 -11.46 -6.45
C ASP A 131 -34.76 -12.72 -5.57
N GLY A 132 -34.77 -12.58 -4.23
CA GLY A 132 -34.96 -13.65 -3.26
C GLY A 132 -33.85 -14.70 -3.19
N LYS A 133 -32.64 -14.39 -3.73
CA LYS A 133 -31.49 -15.30 -3.69
C LYS A 133 -30.98 -15.43 -2.26
N LYS A 134 -30.58 -16.64 -1.88
CA LYS A 134 -29.89 -16.85 -0.61
C LYS A 134 -28.43 -16.40 -0.70
N PRO A 135 -27.84 -15.79 0.35
CA PRO A 135 -26.42 -15.41 0.36
C PRO A 135 -25.47 -16.57 0.02
N SER A 136 -25.80 -17.80 0.44
CA SER A 136 -25.02 -19.01 0.17
C SER A 136 -25.01 -19.43 -1.32
N GLU A 137 -25.96 -18.94 -2.11
CA GLU A 137 -26.05 -19.21 -3.54
C GLU A 137 -25.29 -18.18 -4.40
N LEU A 138 -24.81 -17.13 -3.77
CA LEU A 138 -24.13 -16.04 -4.48
C LEU A 138 -22.61 -16.21 -4.42
N PRO A 139 -21.92 -16.09 -5.56
CA PRO A 139 -20.46 -16.12 -5.56
C PRO A 139 -19.88 -14.86 -4.90
N ILE A 140 -18.69 -14.98 -4.33
CA ILE A 140 -17.91 -13.84 -3.91
C ILE A 140 -17.46 -13.06 -5.16
N VAL A 141 -17.90 -11.80 -5.25
CA VAL A 141 -17.53 -10.92 -6.37
C VAL A 141 -16.30 -10.11 -5.96
N ARG A 142 -15.34 -10.04 -6.86
CA ARG A 142 -14.12 -9.23 -6.69
C ARG A 142 -14.14 -8.07 -7.68
N ALA A 143 -13.59 -6.94 -7.26
CA ALA A 143 -13.33 -5.84 -8.19
C ALA A 143 -12.24 -6.26 -9.18
N THR A 144 -12.48 -6.02 -10.47
CA THR A 144 -11.56 -6.31 -11.58
C THR A 144 -10.89 -5.06 -12.12
N ASP A 145 -11.54 -3.91 -11.91
CA ASP A 145 -11.06 -2.62 -12.40
C ASP A 145 -10.26 -1.90 -11.31
N PHE A 146 -9.05 -1.50 -11.66
CA PHE A 146 -8.14 -0.80 -10.76
C PHE A 146 -7.87 0.61 -11.28
N ALA A 147 -7.91 1.57 -10.36
CA ALA A 147 -7.45 2.92 -10.59
C ALA A 147 -5.95 3.02 -10.24
N TYR A 148 -5.24 3.74 -11.05
CA TYR A 148 -3.83 4.09 -10.84
C TYR A 148 -3.76 5.57 -10.50
N VAL A 149 -3.18 5.91 -9.36
CA VAL A 149 -2.98 7.30 -8.94
C VAL A 149 -1.52 7.52 -8.65
N ILE A 150 -0.91 8.52 -9.28
CA ILE A 150 0.52 8.84 -9.12
C ILE A 150 0.72 10.28 -8.65
N ASN A 151 1.61 10.45 -7.68
CA ASN A 151 2.04 11.76 -7.21
C ASN A 151 3.25 12.24 -7.99
N MET A 152 3.05 13.23 -8.88
CA MET A 152 4.09 13.73 -9.76
C MET A 152 5.16 14.55 -9.04
N GLU A 153 4.84 15.18 -7.90
CA GLU A 153 5.82 15.88 -7.07
C GLU A 153 6.79 14.89 -6.41
N VAL A 154 6.26 13.78 -5.90
CA VAL A 154 7.08 12.69 -5.35
C VAL A 154 7.89 12.03 -6.45
N ALA A 155 7.31 11.80 -7.62
CA ALA A 155 8.02 11.27 -8.79
C ALA A 155 9.24 12.15 -9.15
N LYS A 156 9.06 13.47 -9.15
CA LYS A 156 10.13 14.45 -9.38
C LYS A 156 11.20 14.40 -8.28
N LYS A 157 10.79 14.43 -7.00
CA LYS A 157 11.72 14.36 -5.84
C LYS A 157 12.58 13.11 -5.87
N LEU A 158 12.01 11.98 -6.26
CA LEU A 158 12.71 10.69 -6.32
C LEU A 158 13.43 10.46 -7.66
N ASN A 159 13.29 11.36 -8.63
CA ASN A 159 13.72 11.18 -10.02
C ASN A 159 13.22 9.86 -10.63
N ARG A 160 11.92 9.58 -10.44
CA ARG A 160 11.24 8.34 -10.87
C ARG A 160 9.97 8.65 -11.63
N PHE A 161 10.17 9.09 -12.87
CA PHE A 161 9.06 9.40 -13.74
C PHE A 161 8.45 8.12 -14.33
N PRO A 162 7.12 8.01 -14.35
CA PRO A 162 6.45 6.92 -15.02
C PRO A 162 6.65 7.01 -16.55
N PRO A 163 6.63 5.88 -17.26
CA PRO A 163 6.64 5.90 -18.71
C PRO A 163 5.35 6.53 -19.25
N PHE A 164 5.41 7.08 -20.45
CA PHE A 164 4.30 7.84 -21.04
C PHE A 164 3.00 7.02 -21.17
N ASN A 165 3.11 5.76 -21.56
CA ASN A 165 1.95 4.86 -21.65
C ASN A 165 1.26 4.64 -20.30
N PHE A 166 1.98 4.68 -19.20
CA PHE A 166 1.39 4.59 -17.86
C PHE A 166 0.60 5.87 -17.51
N LEU A 167 1.08 7.04 -17.91
CA LEU A 167 0.38 8.31 -17.69
C LEU A 167 -0.96 8.42 -18.43
N GLN A 168 -1.16 7.63 -19.48
CA GLN A 168 -2.44 7.59 -20.21
C GLN A 168 -3.56 6.90 -19.41
N ILE A 169 -3.21 6.02 -18.47
CA ILE A 169 -4.17 5.25 -17.65
C ILE A 169 -4.17 5.68 -16.18
N ALA A 170 -3.17 6.43 -15.75
CA ALA A 170 -3.01 6.87 -14.37
C ALA A 170 -3.53 8.31 -14.18
N GLU A 171 -4.19 8.53 -13.08
CA GLU A 171 -4.52 9.87 -12.61
C GLU A 171 -3.28 10.49 -11.95
N ALA A 172 -2.79 11.56 -12.53
CA ALA A 172 -1.67 12.32 -12.00
C ALA A 172 -2.17 13.38 -10.99
N VAL A 173 -1.61 13.33 -9.79
CA VAL A 173 -1.91 14.32 -8.74
C VAL A 173 -0.65 15.10 -8.36
N LYS A 174 -0.86 16.31 -7.85
CA LYS A 174 0.16 17.17 -7.25
C LYS A 174 -0.23 17.43 -5.80
N LYS A 175 0.69 17.32 -4.88
CA LYS A 175 0.52 17.71 -3.48
C LYS A 175 1.58 18.72 -3.13
#